data_4cdd7e03aadaa7e0b30866c9bbbde5c7
#
_entry.id   4cdd7e03aadaa7e0b30866c9bbbde5c7
#
_cell.length_a   1.000
_cell.length_b   1.000
_cell.length_c   1.000
_cell.angle_alpha   90.00
_cell.angle_beta   90.00
_cell.angle_gamma   90.00
#
_symmetry.space_group_name_H-M   'P 1'
#
loop_
_entity.id
_entity.type
_entity.pdbx_description
1 polymer ?
#
loop_
_entity_poly.entity_id
_entity_poly.type
_entity_poly.pdbx_seq_one_letter_code
_entity_poly.pdbx_strand_id
1 'polypeptide(L)'
;MLKEMGVSLSKRIKSSSKYDQKYDCEEGITWKEVDISEFDVRVDRVHINGLQRTKNDLATDCVKTLFKAKTFEEVIERANKARKNFEKLGCFRNINVDIDINNDTAATKNGLSVTFQLDEMKSIIGGVKTLIGDNEGSLAVGFKVPNVCGRAEKITFDFTHGNKNTTCLNLSFIKPFQYRMSPVLTASIFQQVGVWPQSGYMNKEKGILFDVTFPSFSKVRHSLQYEGVIREPSALERDAAFEVREQSGLHFKSALRHVLSADWRDACIFPTRGLFFRTTTEVAGTRLLGGNVSFLKNDTFVQLNIPVLEDVVVQCSATGGFVKPLNRNVGILDLYYLGGPQTVRGFEIRGVGPHVGGNAIGANVFWASAIHIFTGLPFLTGKGGFGDHFRFHAFYNMGNAKNIGVSRRASENCMQISSAYGAGVAIRLGQMARVEFNYCIPVSIRKGDVSCPGWQFGIGLEYL
;
A
#
# COMPACT_ATOMS: atom_id res chain seq x y z
N MET A 1 35.70 -26.39 -16.97
CA MET A 1 36.27 -25.50 -15.92
C MET A 1 35.36 -25.38 -14.70
N LEU A 2 34.18 -24.73 -14.76
CA LEU A 2 33.29 -24.67 -13.55
C LEU A 2 32.77 -26.04 -13.10
N LYS A 3 32.52 -27.02 -14.01
CA LYS A 3 32.22 -28.43 -13.67
C LYS A 3 33.44 -29.17 -13.10
N GLU A 4 34.62 -28.86 -13.57
CA GLU A 4 35.88 -29.44 -13.06
C GLU A 4 36.33 -28.83 -11.75
N MET A 5 35.88 -27.61 -11.44
CA MET A 5 36.18 -26.91 -10.19
C MET A 5 35.18 -27.23 -9.05
N GLY A 6 34.17 -28.08 -9.31
CA GLY A 6 33.24 -28.55 -8.28
C GLY A 6 32.41 -27.48 -7.58
N VAL A 7 32.25 -26.30 -8.20
CA VAL A 7 31.51 -25.17 -7.62
C VAL A 7 30.02 -25.37 -7.85
N SER A 8 29.31 -25.85 -6.86
CA SER A 8 27.85 -25.83 -6.81
C SER A 8 27.36 -24.49 -6.29
N LEU A 9 26.90 -23.61 -7.18
CA LEU A 9 26.34 -22.29 -6.83
C LEU A 9 25.09 -22.36 -5.93
N SER A 10 24.48 -23.55 -5.78
CA SER A 10 23.28 -23.77 -4.96
C SER A 10 23.52 -23.71 -3.44
N LYS A 11 24.76 -23.75 -2.97
CA LYS A 11 25.07 -23.77 -1.53
C LYS A 11 25.30 -22.40 -0.90
N ARG A 12 25.35 -21.30 -1.64
CA ARG A 12 25.58 -19.95 -1.08
C ARG A 12 24.34 -19.07 -0.97
N ILE A 13 23.20 -19.51 -1.47
CA ILE A 13 21.92 -18.89 -1.13
C ILE A 13 21.39 -19.59 0.11
N LYS A 14 21.70 -19.05 1.29
CA LYS A 14 21.00 -19.43 2.53
C LYS A 14 19.55 -18.95 2.42
N SER A 15 18.72 -19.70 1.72
CA SER A 15 17.31 -19.79 2.04
C SER A 15 17.22 -20.86 3.12
N SER A 16 16.76 -20.48 4.30
CA SER A 16 16.47 -21.42 5.38
C SER A 16 15.31 -22.33 4.96
N SER A 17 15.60 -23.49 4.42
CA SER A 17 14.68 -24.61 4.42
C SER A 17 15.45 -25.84 4.89
N LYS A 18 15.06 -26.30 6.07
CA LYS A 18 15.46 -27.58 6.62
C LYS A 18 14.98 -28.70 5.73
N TYR A 19 15.88 -29.30 5.00
CA TYR A 19 15.82 -30.70 4.61
C TYR A 19 17.26 -31.23 4.64
N ASP A 20 17.67 -31.74 5.82
CA ASP A 20 18.81 -32.63 5.93
C ASP A 20 18.45 -33.98 5.31
N GLN A 21 18.81 -34.21 4.06
CA GLN A 21 19.08 -35.54 3.58
C GLN A 21 20.60 -35.77 3.65
N LYS A 22 21.02 -36.61 4.58
CA LYS A 22 22.35 -37.21 4.61
C LYS A 22 22.58 -37.94 3.29
N TYR A 23 23.45 -37.40 2.46
CA TYR A 23 24.15 -38.18 1.45
C TYR A 23 25.52 -38.48 2.01
N ASP A 24 25.80 -39.77 2.18
CA ASP A 24 27.16 -40.28 2.44
C ASP A 24 28.05 -39.87 1.26
N CYS A 25 28.96 -38.95 1.52
CA CYS A 25 29.98 -38.51 0.56
C CYS A 25 31.20 -39.41 0.75
N GLU A 26 31.59 -40.10 -0.32
CA GLU A 26 32.89 -40.76 -0.43
C GLU A 26 34.02 -39.77 -0.14
N GLU A 27 35.02 -40.27 0.57
CA GLU A 27 36.19 -39.56 1.06
C GLU A 27 36.98 -38.89 -0.07
N GLY A 28 37.33 -37.63 0.10
CA GLY A 28 38.50 -37.05 -0.56
C GLY A 28 38.43 -35.76 -1.30
N ILE A 29 37.29 -35.01 -1.34
CA ILE A 29 37.27 -33.71 -2.01
C ILE A 29 37.24 -32.57 -0.98
N THR A 30 38.41 -32.01 -0.69
CA THR A 30 38.53 -30.76 0.05
C THR A 30 38.12 -29.60 -0.88
N TRP A 31 36.92 -29.02 -0.64
CA TRP A 31 36.46 -27.84 -1.34
C TRP A 31 37.32 -26.64 -0.90
N LYS A 32 38.14 -26.10 -1.80
CA LYS A 32 38.75 -24.79 -1.60
C LYS A 32 37.68 -23.74 -1.82
N GLU A 33 37.52 -22.80 -0.89
CA GLU A 33 36.78 -21.58 -1.14
C GLU A 33 37.49 -20.81 -2.28
N VAL A 34 36.85 -20.77 -3.43
CA VAL A 34 37.36 -20.00 -4.56
C VAL A 34 36.74 -18.62 -4.47
N ASP A 35 37.55 -17.61 -4.40
CA ASP A 35 37.08 -16.21 -4.48
C ASP A 35 36.59 -15.94 -5.91
N ILE A 36 35.29 -15.82 -6.07
CA ILE A 36 34.61 -15.65 -7.36
C ILE A 36 34.69 -14.20 -7.84
N SER A 37 35.07 -13.26 -6.98
CA SER A 37 35.08 -11.81 -7.26
C SER A 37 36.13 -11.40 -8.30
N GLU A 38 37.27 -12.13 -8.39
CA GLU A 38 38.42 -11.78 -9.24
C GLU A 38 38.39 -12.42 -10.63
N PHE A 39 37.39 -13.27 -10.95
CA PHE A 39 37.35 -13.88 -12.27
C PHE A 39 36.87 -12.88 -13.32
N ASP A 40 37.79 -12.49 -14.22
CA ASP A 40 37.44 -11.75 -15.42
C ASP A 40 36.62 -12.66 -16.37
N VAL A 41 35.40 -12.24 -16.63
CA VAL A 41 34.48 -12.97 -17.52
C VAL A 41 33.76 -11.98 -18.45
N ARG A 42 33.26 -12.52 -19.55
CA ARG A 42 32.46 -11.76 -20.50
C ARG A 42 31.17 -12.52 -20.80
N VAL A 43 30.06 -11.81 -20.83
CA VAL A 43 28.80 -12.38 -21.31
C VAL A 43 28.79 -12.31 -22.84
N ASP A 44 28.93 -13.46 -23.49
CA ASP A 44 28.93 -13.58 -24.94
C ASP A 44 27.51 -13.66 -25.50
N ARG A 45 26.65 -14.40 -24.81
CA ARG A 45 25.27 -14.63 -25.24
C ARG A 45 24.27 -14.56 -24.11
N VAL A 46 23.06 -14.08 -24.44
CA VAL A 46 21.90 -14.12 -23.56
C VAL A 46 20.76 -14.78 -24.30
N HIS A 47 20.29 -15.90 -23.81
CA HIS A 47 19.14 -16.63 -24.33
C HIS A 47 17.90 -16.29 -23.49
N ILE A 48 16.78 -16.02 -24.14
CA ILE A 48 15.50 -15.76 -23.50
C ILE A 48 14.49 -16.73 -24.06
N ASN A 49 14.09 -17.70 -23.24
CA ASN A 49 13.18 -18.77 -23.64
C ASN A 49 11.81 -18.57 -22.97
N GLY A 50 10.73 -19.04 -23.61
CA GLY A 50 9.39 -19.05 -23.05
C GLY A 50 8.55 -17.81 -23.34
N LEU A 51 9.01 -16.89 -24.19
CA LEU A 51 8.22 -15.77 -24.68
C LEU A 51 7.17 -16.27 -25.68
N GLN A 52 5.89 -15.98 -25.43
CA GLN A 52 4.78 -16.32 -26.33
C GLN A 52 4.06 -15.05 -26.82
N ARG A 53 3.69 -14.17 -25.93
CA ARG A 53 2.96 -12.92 -26.19
C ARG A 53 3.82 -11.69 -26.01
N THR A 54 4.83 -11.79 -25.14
CA THR A 54 5.72 -10.67 -24.83
C THR A 54 6.63 -10.36 -26.02
N LYS A 55 6.68 -9.09 -26.40
CA LYS A 55 7.53 -8.63 -27.52
C LYS A 55 9.01 -8.70 -27.14
N ASN A 56 9.84 -9.09 -28.11
CA ASN A 56 11.28 -9.29 -27.91
C ASN A 56 12.01 -8.00 -27.52
N ASP A 57 11.57 -6.83 -28.01
CA ASP A 57 12.16 -5.54 -27.67
C ASP A 57 12.11 -5.27 -26.16
N LEU A 58 10.97 -5.55 -25.53
CA LEU A 58 10.78 -5.41 -24.08
C LEU A 58 11.71 -6.34 -23.28
N ALA A 59 11.83 -7.58 -23.72
CA ALA A 59 12.69 -8.57 -23.07
C ALA A 59 14.18 -8.20 -23.23
N THR A 60 14.58 -7.75 -24.41
CA THR A 60 15.96 -7.31 -24.68
C THR A 60 16.34 -6.11 -23.80
N ASP A 61 15.43 -5.16 -23.58
CA ASP A 61 15.68 -4.01 -22.71
C ASP A 61 15.95 -4.41 -21.25
N CYS A 62 15.35 -5.51 -20.77
CA CYS A 62 15.61 -6.02 -19.41
C CYS A 62 17.04 -6.52 -19.24
N VAL A 63 17.62 -7.12 -20.27
CA VAL A 63 18.89 -7.87 -20.18
C VAL A 63 20.09 -7.13 -20.74
N LYS A 64 19.92 -6.04 -21.50
CA LYS A 64 21.01 -5.30 -22.17
C LYS A 64 22.17 -4.88 -21.26
N THR A 65 21.92 -4.72 -19.96
CA THR A 65 22.95 -4.35 -19.00
C THR A 65 23.93 -5.48 -18.70
N LEU A 66 23.56 -6.74 -18.98
CA LEU A 66 24.41 -7.93 -18.76
C LEU A 66 25.69 -7.90 -19.58
N PHE A 67 25.62 -7.44 -20.84
CA PHE A 67 26.78 -7.37 -21.72
C PHE A 67 27.88 -6.38 -21.28
N LYS A 68 27.62 -5.57 -20.22
CA LYS A 68 28.56 -4.64 -19.65
C LYS A 68 29.30 -5.19 -18.43
N ALA A 69 29.01 -6.45 -18.04
CA ALA A 69 29.67 -7.09 -16.91
C ALA A 69 31.12 -7.49 -17.27
N LYS A 70 32.04 -7.31 -16.36
CA LYS A 70 33.47 -7.63 -16.54
C LYS A 70 33.91 -8.74 -15.57
N THR A 71 33.32 -8.85 -14.40
CA THR A 71 33.63 -9.86 -13.41
C THR A 71 32.42 -10.80 -13.21
N PHE A 72 32.67 -11.99 -12.70
CA PHE A 72 31.60 -12.96 -12.44
C PHE A 72 30.60 -12.46 -11.39
N GLU A 73 31.06 -11.75 -10.39
CA GLU A 73 30.19 -11.10 -9.40
C GLU A 73 29.24 -10.10 -10.05
N GLU A 74 29.76 -9.25 -10.94
CA GLU A 74 28.94 -8.32 -11.72
C GLU A 74 27.89 -9.03 -12.58
N VAL A 75 28.23 -10.21 -13.17
CA VAL A 75 27.28 -11.00 -13.96
C VAL A 75 26.12 -11.44 -13.07
N ILE A 76 26.39 -11.95 -11.87
CA ILE A 76 25.35 -12.38 -10.91
C ILE A 76 24.49 -11.18 -10.49
N GLU A 77 25.11 -10.05 -10.14
CA GLU A 77 24.38 -8.85 -9.74
C GLU A 77 23.45 -8.35 -10.86
N ARG A 78 23.97 -8.25 -12.08
CA ARG A 78 23.22 -7.78 -13.24
C ARG A 78 22.15 -8.77 -13.69
N ALA A 79 22.39 -10.08 -13.56
CA ALA A 79 21.40 -11.12 -13.80
C ALA A 79 20.24 -11.04 -12.80
N ASN A 80 20.54 -10.84 -11.52
CA ASN A 80 19.53 -10.59 -10.50
C ASN A 80 18.76 -9.29 -10.74
N LYS A 81 19.42 -8.24 -11.23
CA LYS A 81 18.76 -7.00 -11.63
C LYS A 81 17.83 -7.20 -12.83
N ALA A 82 18.28 -7.94 -13.84
CA ALA A 82 17.45 -8.29 -14.99
C ALA A 82 16.23 -9.13 -14.57
N ARG A 83 16.41 -10.14 -13.69
CA ARG A 83 15.32 -10.90 -13.10
C ARG A 83 14.29 -9.99 -12.41
N LYS A 84 14.77 -9.07 -11.55
CA LYS A 84 13.88 -8.09 -10.88
C LYS A 84 13.16 -7.18 -11.89
N ASN A 85 13.78 -6.84 -13.02
CA ASN A 85 13.13 -6.08 -14.07
C ASN A 85 11.99 -6.88 -14.73
N PHE A 86 12.19 -8.18 -14.99
CA PHE A 86 11.12 -9.07 -15.46
C PHE A 86 10.01 -9.23 -14.42
N GLU A 87 10.34 -9.37 -13.14
CA GLU A 87 9.35 -9.44 -12.04
C GLU A 87 8.48 -8.17 -11.99
N LYS A 88 9.07 -6.98 -12.16
CA LYS A 88 8.35 -5.69 -12.19
C LYS A 88 7.33 -5.58 -13.33
N LEU A 89 7.56 -6.25 -14.46
CA LEU A 89 6.59 -6.30 -15.56
C LEU A 89 5.29 -6.99 -15.11
N GLY A 90 5.40 -7.99 -14.20
CA GLY A 90 4.26 -8.72 -13.62
C GLY A 90 3.42 -9.45 -14.66
N CYS A 91 4.04 -9.94 -15.72
CA CYS A 91 3.45 -10.81 -16.74
C CYS A 91 4.04 -12.22 -16.72
N PHE A 92 5.06 -12.47 -15.91
CA PHE A 92 5.69 -13.78 -15.75
C PHE A 92 5.31 -14.41 -14.41
N ARG A 93 5.12 -15.73 -14.42
CA ARG A 93 4.82 -16.54 -13.24
C ARG A 93 6.09 -17.01 -12.55
N ASN A 94 7.01 -17.57 -13.33
CA ASN A 94 8.31 -18.04 -12.88
C ASN A 94 9.40 -17.44 -13.78
N ILE A 95 10.54 -17.16 -13.17
CA ILE A 95 11.72 -16.62 -13.83
C ILE A 95 12.92 -17.37 -13.28
N ASN A 96 13.48 -18.27 -14.08
CA ASN A 96 14.70 -18.99 -13.75
C ASN A 96 15.85 -18.39 -14.55
N VAL A 97 17.03 -18.32 -13.93
CA VAL A 97 18.24 -17.78 -14.54
C VAL A 97 19.34 -18.80 -14.39
N ASP A 98 19.82 -19.29 -15.51
CA ASP A 98 20.91 -20.24 -15.59
C ASP A 98 22.14 -19.53 -16.20
N ILE A 99 23.29 -19.70 -15.60
CA ILE A 99 24.57 -19.14 -16.06
C ILE A 99 25.50 -20.34 -16.35
N ASP A 100 25.95 -20.46 -17.59
CA ASP A 100 26.82 -21.55 -18.02
C ASP A 100 27.99 -21.00 -18.86
N ILE A 101 29.00 -21.84 -19.08
CA ILE A 101 30.14 -21.51 -19.94
C ILE A 101 29.65 -21.58 -21.39
N ASN A 102 30.03 -20.58 -22.18
CA ASN A 102 29.76 -20.62 -23.61
C ASN A 102 30.67 -21.63 -24.30
N ASN A 103 30.07 -22.71 -24.80
CA ASN A 103 30.78 -23.79 -25.50
C ASN A 103 30.72 -23.70 -27.04
N ASP A 104 30.25 -22.56 -27.58
CA ASP A 104 30.16 -22.36 -29.00
C ASP A 104 31.53 -22.19 -29.68
N THR A 105 31.60 -22.45 -30.99
CA THR A 105 32.82 -22.27 -31.80
C THR A 105 33.34 -20.85 -31.85
N ALA A 106 32.49 -19.84 -31.54
CA ALA A 106 32.81 -18.43 -31.48
C ALA A 106 32.93 -17.91 -30.02
N ALA A 107 33.04 -18.81 -29.02
CA ALA A 107 33.15 -18.45 -27.62
C ALA A 107 34.47 -17.73 -27.34
N THR A 108 34.37 -16.63 -26.55
CA THR A 108 35.57 -15.95 -26.05
C THR A 108 36.20 -16.75 -24.90
N LYS A 109 37.50 -16.57 -24.65
CA LYS A 109 38.16 -17.12 -23.47
C LYS A 109 37.48 -16.55 -22.24
N ASN A 110 36.89 -17.38 -21.38
CA ASN A 110 36.03 -17.01 -20.22
C ASN A 110 34.65 -16.43 -20.63
N GLY A 111 34.14 -16.79 -21.81
CA GLY A 111 32.81 -16.41 -22.28
C GLY A 111 31.70 -17.16 -21.53
N LEU A 112 30.68 -16.43 -21.08
CA LEU A 112 29.51 -16.99 -20.39
C LEU A 112 28.26 -16.84 -21.27
N SER A 113 27.39 -17.84 -21.17
CA SER A 113 26.03 -17.84 -21.71
C SER A 113 25.03 -17.71 -20.54
N VAL A 114 24.16 -16.73 -20.59
CA VAL A 114 23.11 -16.52 -19.58
C VAL A 114 21.76 -16.84 -20.19
N THR A 115 21.05 -17.81 -19.64
CA THR A 115 19.75 -18.25 -20.12
C THR A 115 18.65 -17.85 -19.13
N PHE A 116 17.68 -17.10 -19.61
CA PHE A 116 16.45 -16.77 -18.88
C PHE A 116 15.34 -17.70 -19.35
N GLN A 117 14.82 -18.52 -18.45
CA GLN A 117 13.63 -19.32 -18.70
C GLN A 117 12.44 -18.61 -18.08
N LEU A 118 11.54 -18.09 -18.91
CA LEU A 118 10.39 -17.29 -18.53
C LEU A 118 9.11 -18.09 -18.74
N ASP A 119 8.26 -18.13 -17.71
CA ASP A 119 6.93 -18.72 -17.80
C ASP A 119 5.88 -17.59 -17.77
N GLU A 120 5.23 -17.33 -18.90
CA GLU A 120 4.22 -16.27 -18.99
C GLU A 120 2.95 -16.65 -18.23
N MET A 121 2.34 -15.68 -17.57
CA MET A 121 1.06 -15.85 -16.91
C MET A 121 -0.04 -16.22 -17.91
N LYS A 122 -1.08 -16.93 -17.46
CA LYS A 122 -2.27 -17.21 -18.26
C LYS A 122 -2.87 -15.91 -18.82
N SER A 123 -3.50 -16.00 -19.99
CA SER A 123 -4.10 -14.84 -20.67
C SER A 123 -5.17 -14.15 -19.84
N ILE A 124 -5.96 -14.92 -19.09
CA ILE A 124 -7.00 -14.42 -18.19
C ILE A 124 -6.82 -15.09 -16.84
N ILE A 125 -6.82 -14.30 -15.80
CA ILE A 125 -6.74 -14.75 -14.41
C ILE A 125 -7.97 -14.19 -13.71
N GLY A 126 -8.86 -15.06 -13.26
CA GLY A 126 -10.03 -14.70 -12.45
C GLY A 126 -9.84 -15.12 -11.00
N GLY A 127 -10.49 -14.43 -10.10
CA GLY A 127 -10.48 -14.79 -8.68
C GLY A 127 -11.63 -14.17 -7.93
N VAL A 128 -12.01 -14.84 -6.85
CA VAL A 128 -12.96 -14.33 -5.86
C VAL A 128 -12.17 -14.09 -4.58
N LYS A 129 -12.38 -12.95 -3.95
CA LYS A 129 -11.71 -12.55 -2.72
C LYS A 129 -12.74 -12.04 -1.73
N THR A 130 -12.57 -12.37 -0.48
CA THR A 130 -13.25 -11.68 0.61
C THR A 130 -12.36 -10.53 1.08
N LEU A 131 -12.90 -9.34 1.10
CA LEU A 131 -12.24 -8.14 1.63
C LEU A 131 -12.90 -7.78 2.95
N ILE A 132 -12.11 -7.42 3.92
CA ILE A 132 -12.57 -6.95 5.21
C ILE A 132 -11.82 -5.67 5.51
N GLY A 133 -12.55 -4.58 5.67
CA GLY A 133 -11.99 -3.25 5.94
C GLY A 133 -13.09 -2.30 6.40
N ASP A 134 -12.73 -1.22 7.09
CA ASP A 134 -13.64 -0.16 7.57
C ASP A 134 -14.88 -0.69 8.33
N ASN A 135 -14.71 -1.77 9.09
CA ASN A 135 -15.78 -2.52 9.76
C ASN A 135 -16.86 -3.05 8.80
N GLU A 136 -16.47 -3.34 7.58
CA GLU A 136 -17.33 -3.94 6.57
C GLU A 136 -16.67 -5.18 5.98
N GLY A 137 -17.46 -6.24 5.79
CA GLY A 137 -17.10 -7.41 4.99
C GLY A 137 -17.63 -7.24 3.57
N SER A 138 -16.79 -7.47 2.57
CA SER A 138 -17.22 -7.42 1.17
C SER A 138 -16.67 -8.59 0.37
N LEU A 139 -17.45 -9.01 -0.63
CA LEU A 139 -17.05 -10.00 -1.62
C LEU A 139 -16.59 -9.28 -2.88
N ALA A 140 -15.38 -9.60 -3.32
CA ALA A 140 -14.82 -9.06 -4.56
C ALA A 140 -14.62 -10.16 -5.59
N VAL A 141 -15.09 -9.93 -6.80
CA VAL A 141 -14.85 -10.77 -7.97
C VAL A 141 -13.99 -9.96 -8.93
N GLY A 142 -12.82 -10.50 -9.29
CA GLY A 142 -11.88 -9.79 -10.14
C GLY A 142 -11.41 -10.64 -11.31
N PHE A 143 -11.15 -9.97 -12.44
CA PHE A 143 -10.53 -10.53 -13.62
C PHE A 143 -9.31 -9.67 -13.99
N LYS A 144 -8.22 -10.35 -14.31
CA LYS A 144 -6.99 -9.70 -14.75
C LYS A 144 -6.52 -10.31 -16.06
N VAL A 145 -6.27 -9.47 -17.04
CA VAL A 145 -5.66 -9.84 -18.33
C VAL A 145 -4.27 -9.24 -18.39
N PRO A 146 -3.22 -10.02 -18.07
CA PRO A 146 -1.85 -9.53 -18.13
C PRO A 146 -1.34 -9.53 -19.58
N ASN A 147 -0.52 -8.55 -19.91
CA ASN A 147 0.22 -8.47 -21.18
C ASN A 147 -0.67 -8.48 -22.42
N VAL A 148 -1.65 -7.57 -22.47
CA VAL A 148 -2.67 -7.53 -23.53
C VAL A 148 -2.06 -7.30 -24.91
N CYS A 149 -1.16 -6.33 -25.05
CA CYS A 149 -0.51 -5.98 -26.32
C CYS A 149 0.94 -6.47 -26.41
N GLY A 150 1.41 -7.28 -25.48
CA GLY A 150 2.78 -7.82 -25.47
C GLY A 150 3.83 -6.90 -24.85
N ARG A 151 3.45 -5.77 -24.26
CA ARG A 151 4.36 -4.81 -23.62
C ARG A 151 4.05 -4.60 -22.14
N ALA A 152 3.64 -5.68 -21.46
CA ALA A 152 3.29 -5.72 -20.04
C ALA A 152 2.08 -4.85 -19.66
N GLU A 153 1.24 -4.47 -20.61
CA GLU A 153 -0.04 -3.83 -20.31
C GLU A 153 -0.95 -4.82 -19.56
N LYS A 154 -1.68 -4.31 -18.59
CA LYS A 154 -2.62 -5.10 -17.80
C LYS A 154 -3.97 -4.42 -17.82
N ILE A 155 -5.03 -5.21 -18.02
CA ILE A 155 -6.41 -4.78 -17.78
C ILE A 155 -6.90 -5.54 -16.56
N THR A 156 -7.45 -4.81 -15.59
CA THR A 156 -8.11 -5.40 -14.42
C THR A 156 -9.54 -4.93 -14.34
N PHE A 157 -10.44 -5.85 -14.04
CA PHE A 157 -11.82 -5.59 -13.75
C PHE A 157 -12.10 -6.13 -12.35
N ASP A 158 -12.58 -5.29 -11.46
CA ASP A 158 -12.92 -5.65 -10.09
C ASP A 158 -14.35 -5.19 -9.78
N PHE A 159 -15.16 -6.11 -9.30
CA PHE A 159 -16.49 -5.84 -8.76
C PHE A 159 -16.52 -6.24 -7.30
N THR A 160 -16.90 -5.33 -6.43
CA THR A 160 -16.98 -5.54 -4.98
C THR A 160 -18.39 -5.24 -4.49
N HIS A 161 -18.93 -6.09 -3.64
CA HIS A 161 -20.21 -5.88 -2.96
C HIS A 161 -20.05 -6.11 -1.46
N GLY A 162 -20.38 -5.10 -0.66
CA GLY A 162 -20.25 -5.12 0.79
C GLY A 162 -21.58 -5.33 1.51
N ASN A 163 -21.51 -5.75 2.77
CA ASN A 163 -22.67 -6.04 3.61
C ASN A 163 -23.46 -4.78 4.00
N LYS A 164 -22.88 -3.57 3.86
CA LYS A 164 -23.57 -2.28 4.08
C LYS A 164 -24.17 -1.69 2.80
N ASN A 165 -24.47 -2.53 1.81
CA ASN A 165 -24.92 -2.11 0.48
C ASN A 165 -23.92 -1.21 -0.26
N THR A 166 -22.67 -1.27 0.10
CA THR A 166 -21.59 -0.64 -0.65
C THR A 166 -21.30 -1.45 -1.90
N THR A 167 -21.10 -0.79 -3.02
CA THR A 167 -20.74 -1.44 -4.28
C THR A 167 -19.60 -0.67 -4.92
N CYS A 168 -18.64 -1.38 -5.48
CA CYS A 168 -17.58 -0.78 -6.27
C CYS A 168 -17.35 -1.60 -7.53
N LEU A 169 -17.37 -0.94 -8.68
CA LEU A 169 -17.01 -1.48 -9.97
C LEU A 169 -15.83 -0.67 -10.48
N ASN A 170 -14.74 -1.33 -10.82
CA ASN A 170 -13.52 -0.69 -11.28
C ASN A 170 -12.94 -1.42 -12.50
N LEU A 171 -12.70 -0.69 -13.57
CA LEU A 171 -12.00 -1.15 -14.75
C LEU A 171 -10.72 -0.33 -14.89
N SER A 172 -9.55 -0.98 -14.82
CA SER A 172 -8.27 -0.29 -14.86
C SER A 172 -7.37 -0.83 -15.96
N PHE A 173 -6.71 0.08 -16.65
CA PHE A 173 -5.61 -0.18 -17.57
C PHE A 173 -4.31 0.26 -16.92
N ILE A 174 -3.33 -0.64 -16.82
CA ILE A 174 -2.05 -0.40 -16.14
C ILE A 174 -0.91 -0.64 -17.13
N LYS A 175 -0.05 0.35 -17.31
CA LYS A 175 1.12 0.31 -18.20
C LYS A 175 2.41 0.62 -17.44
N PRO A 176 3.26 -0.37 -17.14
CA PRO A 176 4.60 -0.12 -16.62
C PRO A 176 5.53 0.31 -17.76
N PHE A 177 6.42 1.26 -17.48
CA PHE A 177 7.47 1.70 -18.39
C PHE A 177 8.85 1.34 -17.83
N GLN A 178 9.78 0.98 -18.72
CA GLN A 178 11.15 0.59 -18.37
C GLN A 178 12.14 1.75 -18.49
N TYR A 179 11.74 2.95 -18.10
CA TYR A 179 12.65 4.09 -18.03
C TYR A 179 13.42 4.12 -16.72
N ARG A 180 14.37 5.06 -16.60
CA ARG A 180 15.22 5.22 -15.41
C ARG A 180 14.44 5.24 -14.08
N MET A 181 13.25 5.83 -14.07
CA MET A 181 12.37 5.90 -12.89
C MET A 181 11.27 4.85 -12.87
N SER A 182 11.24 3.94 -13.86
CA SER A 182 10.22 2.88 -13.99
C SER A 182 8.80 3.36 -13.67
N PRO A 183 8.30 4.43 -14.34
CA PRO A 183 6.96 4.95 -14.04
C PRO A 183 5.89 3.93 -14.45
N VAL A 184 4.79 3.92 -13.70
CA VAL A 184 3.61 3.11 -13.98
C VAL A 184 2.47 4.07 -14.23
N LEU A 185 1.86 3.98 -15.41
CA LEU A 185 0.63 4.69 -15.76
C LEU A 185 -0.56 3.79 -15.44
N THR A 186 -1.54 4.32 -14.72
CA THR A 186 -2.82 3.66 -14.48
C THR A 186 -3.95 4.58 -14.94
N ALA A 187 -4.84 4.06 -15.76
CA ALA A 187 -6.08 4.72 -16.15
C ALA A 187 -7.25 3.85 -15.69
N SER A 188 -8.15 4.41 -14.92
CA SER A 188 -9.27 3.68 -14.33
C SER A 188 -10.59 4.39 -14.59
N ILE A 189 -11.62 3.60 -14.82
CA ILE A 189 -13.02 4.04 -14.82
C ILE A 189 -13.69 3.30 -13.67
N PHE A 190 -14.34 4.04 -12.79
CA PHE A 190 -14.96 3.45 -11.61
C PHE A 190 -16.36 3.96 -11.36
N GLN A 191 -17.15 3.13 -10.72
CA GLN A 191 -18.42 3.47 -10.12
C GLN A 191 -18.45 2.90 -8.71
N GLN A 192 -18.75 3.74 -7.72
CA GLN A 192 -18.86 3.28 -6.34
C GLN A 192 -20.08 3.87 -5.64
N VAL A 193 -20.61 3.11 -4.70
CA VAL A 193 -21.69 3.53 -3.79
C VAL A 193 -21.19 3.29 -2.38
N GLY A 194 -21.13 4.36 -1.59
CA GLY A 194 -20.78 4.30 -0.17
C GLY A 194 -21.93 4.77 0.70
N VAL A 195 -22.14 4.12 1.83
CA VAL A 195 -23.19 4.45 2.80
C VAL A 195 -22.52 4.86 4.10
N TRP A 196 -22.89 6.04 4.61
CA TRP A 196 -22.31 6.65 5.80
C TRP A 196 -23.41 6.98 6.83
N PRO A 197 -23.89 5.99 7.59
CA PRO A 197 -25.01 6.17 8.55
C PRO A 197 -24.72 7.26 9.59
N GLN A 198 -23.47 7.34 10.09
CA GLN A 198 -23.06 8.31 11.11
C GLN A 198 -23.12 9.78 10.61
N SER A 199 -23.12 9.96 9.30
CA SER A 199 -23.27 11.28 8.67
C SER A 199 -24.61 11.44 7.97
N GLY A 200 -25.47 10.42 7.99
CA GLY A 200 -26.83 10.46 7.44
C GLY A 200 -26.91 10.56 5.92
N TYR A 201 -25.88 10.15 5.17
CA TYR A 201 -25.89 10.18 3.71
C TYR A 201 -25.35 8.91 3.05
N MET A 202 -25.82 8.70 1.83
CA MET A 202 -25.25 7.78 0.85
C MET A 202 -24.67 8.60 -0.30
N ASN A 203 -23.56 8.17 -0.85
CA ASN A 203 -22.94 8.83 -2.00
C ASN A 203 -22.72 7.84 -3.13
N LYS A 204 -23.19 8.21 -4.34
CA LYS A 204 -22.89 7.48 -5.57
C LYS A 204 -21.87 8.27 -6.36
N GLU A 205 -20.81 7.61 -6.78
CA GLU A 205 -19.71 8.21 -7.52
C GLU A 205 -19.48 7.46 -8.81
N LYS A 206 -19.25 8.21 -9.90
CA LYS A 206 -18.82 7.69 -11.19
C LYS A 206 -17.70 8.56 -11.69
N GLY A 207 -16.59 7.98 -12.06
CA GLY A 207 -15.44 8.81 -12.43
C GLY A 207 -14.37 8.09 -13.21
N ILE A 208 -13.40 8.90 -13.60
CA ILE A 208 -12.16 8.49 -14.23
C ILE A 208 -11.00 8.91 -13.34
N LEU A 209 -9.98 8.08 -13.27
CA LEU A 209 -8.74 8.34 -12.55
C LEU A 209 -7.56 8.05 -13.47
N PHE A 210 -6.67 9.02 -13.64
CA PHE A 210 -5.36 8.83 -14.25
C PHE A 210 -4.30 8.99 -13.20
N ASP A 211 -3.44 8.01 -13.05
CA ASP A 211 -2.36 7.99 -12.07
C ASP A 211 -1.03 7.68 -12.74
N VAL A 212 -0.01 8.45 -12.38
CA VAL A 212 1.39 8.20 -12.75
C VAL A 212 2.19 8.04 -11.49
N THR A 213 2.56 6.81 -11.18
CA THR A 213 3.37 6.47 -10.01
C THR A 213 4.81 6.22 -10.41
N PHE A 214 5.77 6.85 -9.73
CA PHE A 214 7.20 6.65 -9.95
C PHE A 214 8.01 6.79 -8.65
N PRO A 215 9.09 6.02 -8.48
CA PRO A 215 10.04 6.21 -7.39
C PRO A 215 11.00 7.35 -7.74
N SER A 216 11.29 8.26 -6.81
CA SER A 216 12.34 9.28 -6.97
C SER A 216 13.67 8.84 -6.35
N PHE A 217 13.61 8.30 -5.14
CA PHE A 217 14.74 7.73 -4.41
C PHE A 217 14.41 6.32 -3.93
N SER A 218 15.40 5.63 -3.36
CA SER A 218 15.15 4.36 -2.69
C SER A 218 14.09 4.56 -1.60
N LYS A 219 12.98 3.82 -1.69
CA LYS A 219 11.87 3.83 -0.74
C LYS A 219 10.97 5.09 -0.76
N VAL A 220 11.20 6.05 -1.65
CA VAL A 220 10.33 7.23 -1.83
C VAL A 220 9.57 7.10 -3.15
N ARG A 221 8.25 7.18 -3.08
CA ARG A 221 7.33 7.09 -4.22
C ARG A 221 6.50 8.35 -4.34
N HIS A 222 6.30 8.77 -5.57
CA HIS A 222 5.37 9.83 -5.96
C HIS A 222 4.25 9.23 -6.77
N SER A 223 3.03 9.68 -6.56
CA SER A 223 1.87 9.40 -7.39
C SER A 223 1.22 10.73 -7.73
N LEU A 224 1.11 11.01 -9.03
CA LEU A 224 0.43 12.17 -9.57
C LEU A 224 -0.88 11.69 -10.18
N GLN A 225 -2.00 12.13 -9.63
CA GLN A 225 -3.33 11.67 -9.99
C GLN A 225 -4.17 12.82 -10.53
N TYR A 226 -4.88 12.55 -11.60
CA TYR A 226 -6.00 13.38 -12.04
C TYR A 226 -7.29 12.60 -11.83
N GLU A 227 -8.25 13.19 -11.15
CA GLU A 227 -9.55 12.61 -10.84
C GLU A 227 -10.66 13.50 -11.41
N GLY A 228 -11.49 12.93 -12.28
CA GLY A 228 -12.74 13.54 -12.75
C GLY A 228 -13.91 12.68 -12.30
N VAL A 229 -14.72 13.15 -11.34
CA VAL A 229 -15.78 12.36 -10.73
C VAL A 229 -17.08 13.13 -10.61
N ILE A 230 -18.18 12.48 -11.00
CA ILE A 230 -19.54 12.92 -10.74
C ILE A 230 -20.00 12.23 -9.46
N ARG A 231 -20.41 13.02 -8.47
CA ARG A 231 -20.85 12.57 -7.15
C ARG A 231 -22.31 12.97 -6.93
N GLU A 232 -23.07 12.06 -6.37
CA GLU A 232 -24.48 12.25 -6.05
C GLU A 232 -24.72 11.87 -4.58
N PRO A 233 -24.43 12.78 -3.62
CA PRO A 233 -24.83 12.60 -2.25
C PRO A 233 -26.35 12.68 -2.12
N SER A 234 -26.92 11.79 -1.33
CA SER A 234 -28.33 11.75 -1.00
C SER A 234 -28.51 11.45 0.49
N ALA A 235 -29.46 12.13 1.13
CA ALA A 235 -29.78 11.87 2.53
C ALA A 235 -30.36 10.46 2.67
N LEU A 236 -29.94 9.72 3.72
CA LEU A 236 -30.46 8.41 4.05
C LEU A 236 -31.88 8.47 4.61
N GLU A 237 -32.13 9.47 5.48
CA GLU A 237 -33.37 9.68 6.20
C GLU A 237 -33.89 11.10 5.97
N ARG A 238 -35.19 11.29 6.16
CA ARG A 238 -35.83 12.61 5.99
C ARG A 238 -35.44 13.63 7.07
N ASP A 239 -35.03 13.18 8.22
CA ASP A 239 -34.58 13.96 9.39
C ASP A 239 -33.07 14.19 9.42
N ALA A 240 -32.34 13.73 8.41
CA ALA A 240 -30.91 14.03 8.25
C ALA A 240 -30.65 15.55 8.38
N ALA A 241 -29.48 15.91 8.90
CA ALA A 241 -29.09 17.31 9.11
C ALA A 241 -29.27 18.17 7.85
N PHE A 242 -29.63 19.43 8.03
CA PHE A 242 -29.88 20.36 6.92
C PHE A 242 -28.69 20.46 5.99
N GLU A 243 -27.47 20.50 6.54
CA GLU A 243 -26.22 20.57 5.77
C GLU A 243 -26.02 19.38 4.85
N VAL A 244 -26.52 18.20 5.22
CA VAL A 244 -26.51 17.00 4.38
C VAL A 244 -27.52 17.09 3.26
N ARG A 245 -28.74 17.55 3.57
CA ARG A 245 -29.83 17.69 2.60
C ARG A 245 -29.57 18.82 1.58
N GLU A 246 -28.98 19.93 2.04
CA GLU A 246 -28.59 21.05 1.17
C GLU A 246 -27.61 20.65 0.07
N GLN A 247 -26.73 19.67 0.37
CA GLN A 247 -25.72 19.20 -0.58
C GLN A 247 -26.16 18.01 -1.41
N SER A 248 -27.41 17.57 -1.27
CA SER A 248 -27.96 16.53 -2.15
C SER A 248 -28.03 17.00 -3.59
N GLY A 249 -27.67 16.12 -4.53
CA GLY A 249 -27.70 16.39 -5.96
C GLY A 249 -26.38 16.09 -6.65
N LEU A 250 -26.30 16.41 -7.93
CA LEU A 250 -25.15 16.11 -8.77
C LEU A 250 -24.04 17.15 -8.61
N HIS A 251 -22.85 16.70 -8.25
CA HIS A 251 -21.65 17.52 -8.14
C HIS A 251 -20.54 16.93 -9.01
N PHE A 252 -19.92 17.77 -9.82
CA PHE A 252 -18.73 17.38 -10.58
C PHE A 252 -17.47 17.89 -9.87
N LYS A 253 -16.58 16.96 -9.52
CA LYS A 253 -15.25 17.25 -8.99
C LYS A 253 -14.20 16.93 -10.03
N SER A 254 -13.33 17.90 -10.30
CA SER A 254 -12.12 17.73 -11.10
C SER A 254 -10.93 18.16 -10.26
N ALA A 255 -10.03 17.25 -9.98
CA ALA A 255 -8.94 17.44 -9.03
C ALA A 255 -7.62 16.87 -9.51
N LEU A 256 -6.53 17.54 -9.16
CA LEU A 256 -5.17 17.02 -9.22
C LEU A 256 -4.70 16.69 -7.81
N ARG A 257 -4.19 15.48 -7.63
CA ARG A 257 -3.68 14.98 -6.35
C ARG A 257 -2.24 14.53 -6.51
N HIS A 258 -1.39 14.95 -5.59
CA HIS A 258 -0.03 14.46 -5.45
C HIS A 258 0.11 13.71 -4.13
N VAL A 259 0.49 12.45 -4.20
CA VAL A 259 0.79 11.62 -3.04
C VAL A 259 2.28 11.36 -3.01
N LEU A 260 2.93 11.77 -1.93
CA LEU A 260 4.31 11.44 -1.61
C LEU A 260 4.30 10.42 -0.48
N SER A 261 4.93 9.27 -0.68
CA SER A 261 5.08 8.25 0.35
C SER A 261 6.53 7.80 0.47
N ALA A 262 7.02 7.77 1.70
CA ALA A 262 8.36 7.30 2.04
C ALA A 262 8.26 6.25 3.14
N ASP A 263 8.71 5.04 2.85
CA ASP A 263 8.60 3.91 3.77
C ASP A 263 9.98 3.28 4.04
N TRP A 264 10.47 3.56 5.24
CA TRP A 264 11.73 3.01 5.75
C TRP A 264 11.50 1.94 6.84
N ARG A 265 10.26 1.48 7.01
CA ARG A 265 9.93 0.41 7.94
C ARG A 265 10.50 -0.93 7.45
N ASP A 266 10.80 -1.80 8.38
CA ASP A 266 11.22 -3.18 8.12
C ASP A 266 10.05 -4.07 7.67
N ALA A 267 8.84 -3.81 8.16
CA ALA A 267 7.62 -4.52 7.80
C ALA A 267 6.43 -3.55 7.70
N CYS A 268 5.43 -3.88 6.86
CA CYS A 268 4.25 -3.04 6.69
C CYS A 268 3.25 -3.18 7.85
N ILE A 269 3.03 -4.39 8.39
CA ILE A 269 1.96 -4.67 9.38
C ILE A 269 2.56 -4.71 10.75
N PHE A 270 3.45 -5.26 11.24
CA PHE A 270 4.07 -5.16 12.57
C PHE A 270 5.50 -4.66 12.44
N PRO A 271 5.70 -3.38 12.11
CA PRO A 271 7.04 -2.84 12.03
C PRO A 271 7.70 -2.85 13.41
N THR A 272 8.97 -3.29 13.45
CA THR A 272 9.77 -3.22 14.67
C THR A 272 10.61 -1.96 14.72
N ARG A 273 10.99 -1.42 13.57
CA ARG A 273 11.80 -0.20 13.45
C ARG A 273 11.52 0.54 12.16
N GLY A 274 11.79 1.83 12.19
CA GLY A 274 11.77 2.68 11.01
C GLY A 274 10.68 3.72 11.01
N LEU A 275 10.68 4.53 9.96
CA LEU A 275 9.80 5.68 9.75
C LEU A 275 8.94 5.44 8.52
N PHE A 276 7.66 5.76 8.62
CA PHE A 276 6.76 5.92 7.49
C PHE A 276 6.26 7.35 7.44
N PHE A 277 6.31 7.96 6.28
CA PHE A 277 5.82 9.30 6.02
C PHE A 277 4.97 9.28 4.76
N ARG A 278 3.77 9.86 4.83
CA ARG A 278 2.91 10.08 3.67
C ARG A 278 2.30 11.46 3.75
N THR A 279 2.35 12.19 2.65
CA THR A 279 1.60 13.44 2.50
C THR A 279 0.84 13.43 1.19
N THR A 280 -0.40 13.90 1.26
CA THR A 280 -1.32 14.01 0.13
C THR A 280 -1.72 15.46 -0.03
N THR A 281 -1.46 16.03 -1.20
CA THR A 281 -1.90 17.38 -1.56
C THR A 281 -2.85 17.29 -2.72
N GLU A 282 -4.04 17.83 -2.57
CA GLU A 282 -5.10 17.82 -3.59
C GLU A 282 -5.57 19.24 -3.88
N VAL A 283 -5.68 19.55 -5.16
CA VAL A 283 -6.20 20.83 -5.65
C VAL A 283 -7.36 20.54 -6.58
N ALA A 284 -8.54 21.02 -6.23
CA ALA A 284 -9.76 20.81 -6.99
C ALA A 284 -10.34 22.14 -7.49
N GLY A 285 -11.02 22.11 -8.65
CA GLY A 285 -11.87 23.19 -9.13
C GLY A 285 -11.16 24.51 -9.43
N THR A 286 -9.90 24.46 -9.86
CA THR A 286 -9.22 25.66 -10.36
C THR A 286 -9.79 26.05 -11.73
N ARG A 287 -9.45 27.24 -12.22
CA ARG A 287 -9.90 27.72 -13.55
C ARG A 287 -9.57 26.74 -14.68
N LEU A 288 -8.47 26.00 -14.56
CA LEU A 288 -8.05 25.01 -15.56
C LEU A 288 -8.79 23.68 -15.42
N LEU A 289 -9.12 23.28 -14.19
CA LEU A 289 -9.73 21.99 -13.91
C LEU A 289 -11.26 22.03 -14.05
N GLY A 290 -11.88 23.18 -13.77
CA GLY A 290 -13.34 23.31 -13.74
C GLY A 290 -13.96 22.52 -12.56
N GLY A 291 -15.27 22.28 -12.64
CA GLY A 291 -16.01 21.53 -11.62
C GLY A 291 -16.84 22.41 -10.70
N ASN A 292 -17.63 21.77 -9.83
CA ASN A 292 -18.57 22.45 -8.93
C ASN A 292 -17.97 22.74 -7.55
N VAL A 293 -16.86 22.08 -7.21
CA VAL A 293 -16.15 22.25 -5.93
C VAL A 293 -14.78 22.86 -6.18
N SER A 294 -14.29 23.69 -5.24
CA SER A 294 -13.00 24.37 -5.40
C SER A 294 -12.29 24.52 -4.07
N PHE A 295 -11.22 23.74 -3.88
CA PHE A 295 -10.46 23.70 -2.62
C PHE A 295 -9.01 23.29 -2.81
N LEU A 296 -8.20 23.61 -1.82
CA LEU A 296 -6.89 23.03 -1.55
C LEU A 296 -6.98 22.15 -0.30
N LYS A 297 -6.65 20.88 -0.42
CA LYS A 297 -6.65 19.89 0.67
C LYS A 297 -5.25 19.34 0.85
N ASN A 298 -4.80 19.23 2.09
CA ASN A 298 -3.54 18.58 2.41
C ASN A 298 -3.72 17.74 3.67
N ASP A 299 -3.26 16.51 3.63
CA ASP A 299 -3.15 15.63 4.79
C ASP A 299 -1.76 14.99 4.86
N THR A 300 -1.29 14.80 6.08
CA THR A 300 0.02 14.23 6.35
C THR A 300 -0.12 13.17 7.43
N PHE A 301 0.53 12.03 7.24
CA PHE A 301 0.63 10.95 8.20
C PHE A 301 2.10 10.60 8.44
N VAL A 302 2.47 10.46 9.70
CA VAL A 302 3.81 10.08 10.15
C VAL A 302 3.68 8.94 11.15
N GLN A 303 4.52 7.92 11.02
CA GLN A 303 4.61 6.80 11.96
C GLN A 303 6.09 6.49 12.22
N LEU A 304 6.47 6.50 13.47
CA LEU A 304 7.82 6.15 13.93
C LEU A 304 7.74 4.90 14.81
N ASN A 305 8.61 3.93 14.54
CA ASN A 305 8.69 2.68 15.30
C ASN A 305 10.08 2.55 15.89
N ILE A 306 10.14 2.37 17.22
CA ILE A 306 11.38 2.32 17.99
C ILE A 306 11.37 1.01 18.79
N PRO A 307 12.31 0.08 18.52
CA PRO A 307 12.50 -1.09 19.38
C PRO A 307 13.15 -0.65 20.69
N VAL A 308 12.47 -0.89 21.81
CA VAL A 308 12.99 -0.56 23.14
C VAL A 308 13.64 -1.79 23.79
N LEU A 309 13.03 -2.97 23.61
CA LEU A 309 13.54 -4.27 24.00
C LEU A 309 13.39 -5.25 22.83
N GLU A 310 13.94 -6.45 22.93
CA GLU A 310 13.90 -7.44 21.84
C GLU A 310 12.48 -7.71 21.33
N ASP A 311 11.48 -7.71 22.20
CA ASP A 311 10.07 -7.99 21.87
C ASP A 311 9.13 -6.81 22.15
N VAL A 312 9.66 -5.65 22.56
CA VAL A 312 8.85 -4.46 22.86
C VAL A 312 9.17 -3.34 21.89
N VAL A 313 8.14 -2.90 21.19
CA VAL A 313 8.21 -1.80 20.19
C VAL A 313 7.29 -0.68 20.61
N VAL A 314 7.84 0.53 20.67
CA VAL A 314 7.05 1.77 20.83
C VAL A 314 6.78 2.36 19.43
N GLN A 315 5.50 2.48 19.10
CA GLN A 315 5.05 3.14 17.88
C GLN A 315 4.43 4.49 18.24
N CYS A 316 4.96 5.55 17.66
CA CYS A 316 4.37 6.88 17.71
C CYS A 316 3.80 7.22 16.33
N SER A 317 2.54 7.60 16.25
CA SER A 317 1.88 8.00 15.02
C SER A 317 1.19 9.34 15.17
N ALA A 318 1.19 10.13 14.11
CA ALA A 318 0.50 11.41 14.05
C ALA A 318 -0.06 11.61 12.64
N THR A 319 -1.24 12.18 12.58
CA THR A 319 -1.87 12.61 11.34
C THR A 319 -2.50 13.97 11.52
N GLY A 320 -2.55 14.73 10.46
CA GLY A 320 -3.22 16.02 10.46
C GLY A 320 -3.42 16.53 9.06
N GLY A 321 -4.42 17.38 8.88
CA GLY A 321 -4.73 17.93 7.59
C GLY A 321 -5.65 19.13 7.65
N PHE A 322 -5.72 19.82 6.54
CA PHE A 322 -6.61 20.96 6.36
C PHE A 322 -7.22 20.98 4.96
N VAL A 323 -8.41 21.54 4.87
CA VAL A 323 -9.09 21.88 3.63
C VAL A 323 -9.35 23.38 3.62
N LYS A 324 -8.83 24.06 2.62
CA LYS A 324 -9.03 25.49 2.40
C LYS A 324 -9.91 25.71 1.17
N PRO A 325 -11.10 26.33 1.30
CA PRO A 325 -11.89 26.73 0.13
C PRO A 325 -11.12 27.77 -0.68
N LEU A 326 -11.16 27.66 -2.00
CA LEU A 326 -10.55 28.64 -2.91
C LEU A 326 -11.59 29.65 -3.42
N ASN A 327 -12.62 29.19 -4.10
CA ASN A 327 -13.62 30.06 -4.70
C ASN A 327 -15.07 29.69 -4.32
N ARG A 328 -15.29 28.52 -3.75
CA ARG A 328 -16.61 27.97 -3.38
C ARG A 328 -16.52 27.27 -2.03
N ASN A 329 -17.66 27.09 -1.38
CA ASN A 329 -17.70 26.31 -0.14
C ASN A 329 -17.33 24.86 -0.40
N VAL A 330 -16.67 24.27 0.58
CA VAL A 330 -16.27 22.85 0.54
C VAL A 330 -17.47 22.02 0.96
N GLY A 331 -17.77 20.99 0.17
CA GLY A 331 -18.84 20.05 0.47
C GLY A 331 -18.51 19.06 1.56
N ILE A 332 -19.54 18.48 2.20
CA ILE A 332 -19.39 17.46 3.25
C ILE A 332 -18.56 16.25 2.79
N LEU A 333 -18.55 15.94 1.49
CA LEU A 333 -17.78 14.83 0.93
C LEU A 333 -16.25 15.07 0.95
N ASP A 334 -15.82 16.34 1.02
CA ASP A 334 -14.41 16.72 0.96
C ASP A 334 -13.83 17.10 2.33
N LEU A 335 -14.69 17.22 3.38
CA LEU A 335 -14.28 17.48 4.75
C LEU A 335 -13.64 16.26 5.41
N TYR A 336 -12.96 16.48 6.53
CA TYR A 336 -12.36 15.43 7.32
C TYR A 336 -13.30 14.93 8.40
N TYR A 337 -13.22 13.63 8.64
CA TYR A 337 -13.94 12.92 9.69
C TYR A 337 -12.96 12.17 10.58
N LEU A 338 -13.17 12.20 11.89
CA LEU A 338 -12.28 11.60 12.87
C LEU A 338 -13.08 10.76 13.87
N GLY A 339 -12.48 9.71 14.42
CA GLY A 339 -13.08 8.77 15.35
C GLY A 339 -13.24 7.38 14.74
N GLY A 340 -13.24 6.39 15.61
CA GLY A 340 -13.35 4.99 15.27
C GLY A 340 -12.07 4.18 15.50
N PRO A 341 -12.13 2.84 15.37
CA PRO A 341 -11.05 1.94 15.76
C PRO A 341 -9.74 2.13 15.00
N GLN A 342 -9.78 2.73 13.82
CA GLN A 342 -8.58 2.97 13.00
C GLN A 342 -7.90 4.31 13.28
N THR A 343 -8.62 5.27 13.85
CA THR A 343 -8.12 6.62 14.10
C THR A 343 -8.07 6.95 15.61
N VAL A 344 -9.12 7.51 16.17
CA VAL A 344 -9.22 7.78 17.62
C VAL A 344 -10.11 6.72 18.25
N ARG A 345 -9.48 5.69 18.84
CA ARG A 345 -10.17 4.59 19.53
C ARG A 345 -10.90 5.11 20.77
N GLY A 346 -11.96 4.42 21.20
CA GLY A 346 -12.81 4.88 22.30
C GLY A 346 -13.91 5.85 21.87
N PHE A 347 -13.98 6.18 20.58
CA PHE A 347 -15.04 6.98 19.97
C PHE A 347 -15.71 6.21 18.84
N GLU A 348 -16.95 6.58 18.53
CA GLU A 348 -17.65 6.02 17.37
C GLU A 348 -16.97 6.40 16.05
N ILE A 349 -17.29 5.68 14.98
CA ILE A 349 -16.84 6.03 13.63
C ILE A 349 -17.41 7.42 13.30
N ARG A 350 -16.51 8.37 12.95
CA ARG A 350 -16.83 9.80 12.78
C ARG A 350 -17.35 10.50 14.05
N GLY A 351 -17.12 9.91 15.22
CA GLY A 351 -17.63 10.41 16.50
C GLY A 351 -16.87 11.60 17.07
N VAL A 352 -15.74 12.01 16.50
CA VAL A 352 -14.95 13.17 16.93
C VAL A 352 -15.07 14.29 15.91
N GLY A 353 -15.61 15.42 16.32
CA GLY A 353 -15.76 16.59 15.46
C GLY A 353 -17.14 17.23 15.51
N PRO A 354 -17.47 18.10 14.56
CA PRO A 354 -18.76 18.77 14.51
C PRO A 354 -19.92 17.82 14.17
N HIS A 355 -20.99 17.87 14.96
CA HIS A 355 -22.22 17.12 14.76
C HIS A 355 -23.43 18.09 14.74
N VAL A 356 -24.41 17.80 13.88
CA VAL A 356 -25.69 18.50 13.83
C VAL A 356 -26.81 17.46 13.73
N GLY A 357 -27.79 17.53 14.61
CA GLY A 357 -28.90 16.58 14.63
C GLY A 357 -28.49 15.11 14.73
N GLY A 358 -27.37 14.82 15.43
CA GLY A 358 -26.82 13.46 15.54
C GLY A 358 -25.93 13.03 14.36
N ASN A 359 -25.89 13.80 13.26
CA ASN A 359 -25.06 13.49 12.10
C ASN A 359 -23.72 14.19 12.16
N ALA A 360 -22.65 13.46 11.86
CA ALA A 360 -21.31 14.03 11.70
C ALA A 360 -21.24 14.80 10.37
N ILE A 361 -20.93 16.10 10.43
CA ILE A 361 -20.89 16.99 9.26
C ILE A 361 -19.46 17.24 8.75
N GLY A 362 -18.43 16.71 9.44
CA GLY A 362 -17.03 16.88 9.09
C GLY A 362 -16.41 18.21 9.49
N ALA A 363 -15.09 18.30 9.33
CA ALA A 363 -14.29 19.45 9.72
C ALA A 363 -13.30 19.84 8.62
N ASN A 364 -12.96 21.14 8.56
CA ASN A 364 -11.97 21.63 7.61
C ASN A 364 -10.51 21.49 8.10
N VAL A 365 -10.30 21.26 9.40
CA VAL A 365 -8.99 20.97 10.00
C VAL A 365 -9.13 19.85 11.00
N PHE A 366 -8.21 18.90 10.95
CA PHE A 366 -8.10 17.84 11.95
C PHE A 366 -6.65 17.57 12.30
N TRP A 367 -6.45 16.97 13.45
CA TRP A 367 -5.22 16.30 13.83
C TRP A 367 -5.54 15.17 14.80
N ALA A 368 -4.70 14.15 14.77
CA ALA A 368 -4.75 13.07 15.74
C ALA A 368 -3.36 12.49 15.94
N SER A 369 -3.10 11.99 17.14
CA SER A 369 -1.86 11.29 17.47
C SER A 369 -2.12 10.12 18.39
N ALA A 370 -1.24 9.12 18.30
CA ALA A 370 -1.29 7.96 19.17
C ALA A 370 0.11 7.46 19.52
N ILE A 371 0.21 6.89 20.71
CA ILE A 371 1.39 6.15 21.16
C ILE A 371 0.91 4.75 21.50
N HIS A 372 1.59 3.75 20.93
CA HIS A 372 1.35 2.34 21.18
C HIS A 372 2.60 1.68 21.71
N ILE A 373 2.42 0.76 22.62
CA ILE A 373 3.46 -0.15 23.08
C ILE A 373 3.04 -1.55 22.66
N PHE A 374 3.75 -2.13 21.70
CA PHE A 374 3.50 -3.48 21.22
C PHE A 374 4.47 -4.45 21.88
N THR A 375 3.97 -5.62 22.27
CA THR A 375 4.79 -6.73 22.78
C THR A 375 4.34 -8.06 22.19
N GLY A 376 5.28 -9.01 22.06
CA GLY A 376 4.97 -10.38 21.69
C GLY A 376 4.09 -11.08 22.74
N LEU A 377 3.47 -12.19 22.37
CA LEU A 377 2.76 -13.02 23.34
C LEU A 377 3.75 -13.72 24.27
N PRO A 378 3.62 -13.58 25.60
CA PRO A 378 4.60 -14.12 26.55
C PRO A 378 4.69 -15.67 26.56
N PHE A 379 3.70 -16.36 26.00
CA PHE A 379 3.60 -17.82 26.01
C PHE A 379 4.01 -18.48 24.67
N LEU A 380 4.27 -17.72 23.63
CA LEU A 380 4.50 -18.20 22.26
C LEU A 380 5.75 -17.55 21.65
N THR A 381 6.78 -17.38 22.45
CA THR A 381 8.07 -16.82 22.02
C THR A 381 8.81 -17.84 21.15
N GLY A 382 8.72 -17.70 19.85
CA GLY A 382 9.48 -18.47 18.87
C GLY A 382 9.48 -17.75 17.54
N LYS A 383 10.64 -17.33 17.05
CA LYS A 383 10.77 -16.68 15.74
C LYS A 383 10.31 -17.64 14.64
N GLY A 384 9.27 -17.28 13.90
CA GLY A 384 8.71 -18.06 12.80
C GLY A 384 7.52 -18.96 13.19
N GLY A 385 7.01 -18.90 14.43
CA GLY A 385 5.86 -19.66 14.88
C GLY A 385 4.52 -18.93 14.74
N PHE A 386 3.42 -19.60 15.12
CA PHE A 386 2.07 -19.05 15.13
C PHE A 386 1.94 -17.77 15.99
N GLY A 387 2.74 -17.65 17.06
CA GLY A 387 2.79 -16.50 17.95
C GLY A 387 3.20 -15.18 17.27
N ASP A 388 3.96 -15.25 16.17
CA ASP A 388 4.39 -14.06 15.44
C ASP A 388 3.23 -13.32 14.73
N HIS A 389 2.07 -13.97 14.63
CA HIS A 389 0.85 -13.35 14.09
C HIS A 389 0.13 -12.48 15.09
N PHE A 390 0.48 -12.54 16.37
CA PHE A 390 -0.20 -11.85 17.45
C PHE A 390 0.73 -10.84 18.13
N ARG A 391 0.17 -9.70 18.54
CA ARG A 391 0.83 -8.73 19.39
C ARG A 391 -0.16 -8.22 20.44
N PHE A 392 0.25 -8.18 21.69
CA PHE A 392 -0.41 -7.35 22.68
C PHE A 392 -0.02 -5.90 22.48
N HIS A 393 -0.95 -5.00 22.70
CA HIS A 393 -0.62 -3.58 22.71
C HIS A 393 -1.44 -2.83 23.75
N ALA A 394 -0.80 -1.83 24.36
CA ALA A 394 -1.43 -0.77 25.08
C ALA A 394 -1.29 0.53 24.27
N PHE A 395 -2.27 1.40 24.36
CA PHE A 395 -2.27 2.62 23.60
C PHE A 395 -2.86 3.80 24.36
N TYR A 396 -2.39 4.97 23.98
CA TYR A 396 -3.02 6.26 24.29
C TYR A 396 -3.17 7.01 22.97
N ASN A 397 -4.38 7.48 22.68
CA ASN A 397 -4.66 8.25 21.49
C ASN A 397 -5.42 9.53 21.84
N MET A 398 -5.24 10.54 20.99
CA MET A 398 -5.88 11.84 21.14
C MET A 398 -6.09 12.47 19.77
N GLY A 399 -7.12 13.32 19.67
CA GLY A 399 -7.38 14.04 18.43
C GLY A 399 -8.43 15.12 18.57
N ASN A 400 -8.51 15.93 17.54
CA ASN A 400 -9.50 16.98 17.43
C ASN A 400 -9.81 17.27 15.95
N ALA A 401 -11.07 17.53 15.65
CA ALA A 401 -11.52 17.98 14.36
C ALA A 401 -12.42 19.21 14.53
N LYS A 402 -12.14 20.29 13.79
CA LYS A 402 -12.85 21.56 13.95
C LYS A 402 -12.94 22.35 12.65
N ASN A 403 -13.91 23.27 12.59
CA ASN A 403 -14.03 24.24 11.51
C ASN A 403 -13.39 25.57 11.92
N ILE A 404 -12.31 25.97 11.21
CA ILE A 404 -11.64 27.26 11.42
C ILE A 404 -12.24 28.25 10.41
N GLY A 405 -12.64 29.43 10.88
CA GLY A 405 -13.10 30.52 10.02
C GLY A 405 -14.62 30.75 10.01
N VAL A 406 -15.45 29.90 10.64
CA VAL A 406 -16.92 30.04 10.61
C VAL A 406 -17.48 30.84 11.79
N SER A 407 -16.76 31.05 12.89
CA SER A 407 -17.24 31.86 14.01
C SER A 407 -16.12 32.44 14.86
N ARG A 408 -16.20 33.74 15.17
CA ARG A 408 -15.30 34.43 16.16
C ARG A 408 -15.45 33.90 17.59
N ARG A 409 -16.55 33.22 17.96
CA ARG A 409 -16.75 32.59 19.26
C ARG A 409 -16.04 31.24 19.44
N ALA A 410 -15.41 30.71 18.40
CA ALA A 410 -14.71 29.43 18.45
C ALA A 410 -13.34 29.46 19.17
N SER A 411 -12.91 30.65 19.65
CA SER A 411 -11.60 30.83 20.32
C SER A 411 -11.51 30.10 21.68
N GLU A 412 -12.60 29.94 22.40
CA GLU A 412 -12.59 29.33 23.75
C GLU A 412 -12.53 27.79 23.75
N ASN A 413 -12.96 27.14 22.68
CA ASN A 413 -12.94 25.66 22.54
C ASN A 413 -11.68 25.09 21.92
N CYS A 414 -10.64 25.90 21.72
CA CYS A 414 -9.41 25.48 21.06
C CYS A 414 -8.59 24.44 21.85
N MET A 415 -8.80 24.31 23.16
CA MET A 415 -8.01 23.44 24.05
C MET A 415 -8.67 22.10 24.38
N GLN A 416 -9.93 21.89 24.06
CA GLN A 416 -10.58 20.61 24.35
C GLN A 416 -10.19 19.56 23.35
N ILE A 417 -9.53 18.51 23.81
CA ILE A 417 -9.01 17.39 23.03
C ILE A 417 -9.78 16.15 23.45
N SER A 418 -10.25 15.37 22.49
CA SER A 418 -10.81 14.05 22.77
C SER A 418 -9.70 13.02 22.83
N SER A 419 -9.65 12.27 23.93
CA SER A 419 -8.61 11.26 24.16
C SER A 419 -9.15 10.01 24.83
N ALA A 420 -8.48 8.90 24.55
CA ALA A 420 -8.77 7.62 25.15
C ALA A 420 -7.48 6.82 25.31
N TYR A 421 -7.48 5.90 26.27
CA TYR A 421 -6.46 4.87 26.39
C TYR A 421 -7.12 3.49 26.37
N GLY A 422 -6.31 2.49 26.19
CA GLY A 422 -6.79 1.12 26.19
C GLY A 422 -5.69 0.11 25.98
N ALA A 423 -6.10 -1.13 25.93
CA ALA A 423 -5.23 -2.25 25.61
C ALA A 423 -5.99 -3.26 24.77
N GLY A 424 -5.25 -4.06 24.01
CA GLY A 424 -5.88 -5.03 23.12
C GLY A 424 -4.89 -6.01 22.53
N VAL A 425 -5.44 -6.80 21.61
CA VAL A 425 -4.69 -7.78 20.84
C VAL A 425 -4.79 -7.40 19.35
N ALA A 426 -3.65 -7.32 18.72
CA ALA A 426 -3.54 -7.13 17.28
C ALA A 426 -3.13 -8.46 16.62
N ILE A 427 -3.81 -8.84 15.55
CA ILE A 427 -3.62 -10.07 14.81
C ILE A 427 -3.24 -9.73 13.37
N ARG A 428 -2.15 -10.29 12.87
CA ARG A 428 -1.72 -10.14 11.48
C ARG A 428 -2.38 -11.19 10.59
N LEU A 429 -3.15 -10.73 9.62
CA LEU A 429 -3.70 -11.57 8.55
C LEU A 429 -2.78 -11.56 7.33
N GLY A 430 -1.76 -12.39 7.33
CA GLY A 430 -0.74 -12.43 6.27
C GLY A 430 0.00 -11.10 6.15
N GLN A 431 0.05 -10.56 4.94
CA GLN A 431 0.58 -9.22 4.65
C GLN A 431 -0.53 -8.25 4.15
N MET A 432 -1.79 -8.62 4.36
CA MET A 432 -2.93 -7.94 3.76
C MET A 432 -3.70 -7.06 4.75
N ALA A 433 -3.75 -7.45 6.02
CA ALA A 433 -4.52 -6.69 7.02
C ALA A 433 -4.03 -6.97 8.46
N ARG A 434 -4.35 -6.04 9.34
CA ARG A 434 -4.27 -6.17 10.79
C ARG A 434 -5.68 -6.10 11.36
N VAL A 435 -5.98 -7.02 12.26
CA VAL A 435 -7.23 -7.06 13.04
C VAL A 435 -6.89 -6.67 14.47
N GLU A 436 -7.67 -5.79 15.05
CA GLU A 436 -7.50 -5.36 16.44
C GLU A 436 -8.76 -5.59 17.25
N PHE A 437 -8.60 -6.15 18.43
CA PHE A 437 -9.61 -6.24 19.49
C PHE A 437 -9.12 -5.40 20.66
N ASN A 438 -9.76 -4.28 20.90
CA ASN A 438 -9.33 -3.29 21.86
C ASN A 438 -10.39 -3.04 22.92
N TYR A 439 -9.99 -2.95 24.18
CA TYR A 439 -10.81 -2.40 25.23
C TYR A 439 -10.42 -0.93 25.45
N CYS A 440 -11.34 -0.04 25.23
CA CYS A 440 -11.11 1.40 25.15
C CYS A 440 -11.79 2.14 26.30
N ILE A 441 -11.08 3.06 26.92
CA ILE A 441 -11.56 3.91 28.00
C ILE A 441 -11.36 5.38 27.56
N PRO A 442 -12.43 6.10 27.19
CA PRO A 442 -12.37 7.53 26.93
C PRO A 442 -12.01 8.30 28.21
N VAL A 443 -11.05 9.21 28.12
CA VAL A 443 -10.60 10.03 29.25
C VAL A 443 -11.15 11.45 29.15
N SER A 444 -10.99 12.04 27.98
CA SER A 444 -11.47 13.38 27.70
C SER A 444 -12.42 13.32 26.51
N ILE A 445 -13.62 13.83 26.70
CA ILE A 445 -14.67 13.88 25.68
C ILE A 445 -15.06 15.31 25.47
N ARG A 446 -14.88 15.84 24.28
CA ARG A 446 -15.30 17.18 23.93
C ARG A 446 -16.85 17.23 23.84
N LYS A 447 -17.42 18.33 24.19
CA LYS A 447 -18.88 18.55 24.05
C LYS A 447 -19.29 18.39 22.57
N GLY A 448 -20.16 17.43 22.30
CA GLY A 448 -20.66 17.10 20.97
C GLY A 448 -19.97 15.88 20.32
N ASP A 449 -18.89 15.40 20.91
CA ASP A 449 -18.25 14.16 20.44
C ASP A 449 -18.98 12.93 21.01
N VAL A 450 -19.03 11.85 20.23
CA VAL A 450 -19.73 10.61 20.58
C VAL A 450 -18.69 9.56 20.97
N SER A 451 -18.64 9.25 22.27
CA SER A 451 -17.73 8.22 22.80
C SER A 451 -18.33 6.83 22.68
N CYS A 452 -17.45 5.83 22.56
CA CYS A 452 -17.80 4.40 22.50
C CYS A 452 -16.86 3.64 23.46
N PRO A 453 -17.13 3.68 24.79
CA PRO A 453 -16.33 2.96 25.76
C PRO A 453 -16.56 1.44 25.64
N GLY A 454 -15.54 0.65 26.01
CA GLY A 454 -15.60 -0.79 26.01
C GLY A 454 -14.90 -1.43 24.82
N TRP A 455 -15.41 -2.58 24.39
CA TRP A 455 -14.78 -3.36 23.32
C TRP A 455 -15.01 -2.74 21.97
N GLN A 456 -13.90 -2.54 21.24
CA GLN A 456 -13.90 -2.10 19.84
C GLN A 456 -13.13 -3.09 18.98
N PHE A 457 -13.70 -3.36 17.82
CA PHE A 457 -13.13 -4.20 16.78
C PHE A 457 -12.76 -3.35 15.58
N GLY A 458 -11.54 -3.53 15.09
CA GLY A 458 -11.06 -2.83 13.89
C GLY A 458 -10.33 -3.75 12.95
N ILE A 459 -10.52 -3.55 11.66
CA ILE A 459 -9.77 -4.25 10.60
C ILE A 459 -9.27 -3.20 9.61
N GLY A 460 -7.99 -3.25 9.29
CA GLY A 460 -7.39 -2.33 8.33
C GLY A 460 -5.91 -2.58 8.11
N LEU A 461 -5.32 -1.80 7.21
CA LEU A 461 -3.86 -1.80 6.95
C LEU A 461 -3.15 -0.72 7.76
N GLU A 462 -3.78 0.43 7.87
CA GLU A 462 -3.23 1.60 8.54
C GLU A 462 -4.05 1.93 9.78
N TYR A 463 -3.37 2.16 10.86
CA TYR A 463 -3.91 2.58 12.14
C TYR A 463 -3.09 3.75 12.66
N LEU A 464 -3.80 4.67 13.31
CA LEU A 464 -3.14 5.73 14.04
C LEU A 464 -2.40 5.19 15.24
#